data_903ded6d1de58b392a3269821ec76309
#
_entry.id   903ded6d1de58b392a3269821ec76309
#
_cell.length_a   1.000
_cell.length_b   1.000
_cell.length_c   1.000
_cell.angle_alpha   90.00
_cell.angle_beta   90.00
_cell.angle_gamma   90.00
#
_symmetry.space_group_name_H-M   'P 1'
#
loop_
_entity.id
_entity.type
_entity.pdbx_description
1 polymer ?
#
loop_
_entity_poly.entity_id
_entity_poly.type
_entity_poly.pdbx_seq_one_letter_code
_entity_poly.pdbx_strand_id
1 'polypeptide(L)'
;MMLSPEGDPDAFDIPTPRSYAEAVTSEYSSQWQIAMDAEMASWKSTSTYVNKQAQRDYELHSPDFSTTFLQGSLHEEIWLRCPPCFTGSFPAGTRWSLRRPVYGLRQAPREWQDTLRTTLAALGFALSYADPSLFLRTDTTLRPFYILVCVDDLVFATADSEALTLVKAGLQERHTCTDLGELRSYLGLQITLDRARRTITLTQSHMMHQVLRRFGFQYSSPQPIPLPTGHSLSAPPSDESVEPSGPYLEFVGCLMYLMTCTRHDLAYPLSLVARYVTPGRHRKVHWDAEKRMLRYLCSTSGMGLVLGGRGLVILTRHSDASWANDQSTKRSSQGYTFSLGSCSVSWRSTRSYFVLGSSCEVGIYAGAMAAQELCWMTYLLTDSGERPRSPPNLYVDNKAMLALCQEQRLEHRTKHFALRYFLAQELRKRGQLRLSYVTSRANTTDVFTKALGSSDLHRFCTALGLLPILPHLLVP
;
A
#
# COMPACT_ATOMS: atom_id res chain seq x y z
N MET A 1 -10.96 -8.37 -0.04
CA MET A 1 -12.08 -8.37 -1.00
C MET A 1 -12.97 -7.19 -0.63
N MET A 2 -12.81 -6.07 -1.28
CA MET A 2 -13.46 -4.81 -0.89
C MET A 2 -14.74 -4.54 -1.67
N LEU A 3 -15.61 -3.83 -1.00
CA LEU A 3 -16.93 -3.43 -1.42
C LEU A 3 -16.85 -2.50 -2.63
N SER A 4 -17.64 -2.79 -3.67
CA SER A 4 -17.98 -1.79 -4.69
C SER A 4 -18.77 -0.64 -4.06
N PRO A 5 -18.62 0.60 -4.56
CA PRO A 5 -19.51 1.69 -4.16
C PRO A 5 -20.96 1.31 -4.44
N GLU A 6 -21.86 1.78 -3.60
CA GLU A 6 -23.29 1.58 -3.74
C GLU A 6 -23.75 1.86 -5.18
N GLY A 7 -24.33 0.86 -5.84
CA GLY A 7 -25.14 1.09 -7.03
C GLY A 7 -24.81 0.33 -8.31
N ASP A 8 -23.85 -0.61 -8.32
CA ASP A 8 -23.63 -1.45 -9.50
C ASP A 8 -24.25 -2.86 -9.28
N PRO A 9 -25.42 -3.15 -9.84
CA PRO A 9 -26.06 -4.46 -9.71
C PRO A 9 -25.27 -5.59 -10.39
N ASP A 10 -24.32 -5.29 -11.29
CA ASP A 10 -23.51 -6.27 -12.01
C ASP A 10 -22.23 -6.67 -11.26
N ALA A 11 -21.92 -6.03 -10.12
CA ALA A 11 -20.74 -6.35 -9.30
C ALA A 11 -20.80 -7.76 -8.66
N PHE A 12 -21.95 -8.40 -8.68
CA PHE A 12 -22.15 -9.72 -8.05
C PHE A 12 -21.72 -10.91 -8.89
N ASP A 13 -21.43 -10.74 -10.19
CA ASP A 13 -21.11 -11.84 -11.11
C ASP A 13 -19.63 -11.95 -11.52
N ILE A 14 -18.76 -11.10 -10.95
CA ILE A 14 -17.34 -11.13 -11.27
C ILE A 14 -16.67 -12.38 -10.69
N PRO A 15 -16.13 -13.30 -11.51
CA PRO A 15 -15.46 -14.50 -11.03
C PRO A 15 -14.23 -14.14 -10.19
N THR A 16 -14.11 -14.72 -9.01
CA THR A 16 -12.94 -14.48 -8.16
C THR A 16 -11.70 -15.09 -8.81
N PRO A 17 -10.67 -14.29 -9.17
CA PRO A 17 -9.49 -14.80 -9.82
C PRO A 17 -8.67 -15.65 -8.82
N ARG A 18 -8.09 -16.73 -9.32
CA ARG A 18 -7.24 -17.63 -8.53
C ARG A 18 -5.84 -17.08 -8.33
N SER A 19 -5.46 -16.05 -9.06
CA SER A 19 -4.14 -15.41 -9.00
C SER A 19 -4.20 -13.98 -9.47
N TYR A 20 -3.17 -13.19 -9.13
CA TYR A 20 -2.98 -11.84 -9.66
C TYR A 20 -2.98 -11.82 -11.20
N ALA A 21 -2.41 -12.87 -11.84
CA ALA A 21 -2.42 -13.03 -13.29
C ALA A 21 -3.82 -13.02 -13.88
N GLU A 22 -4.66 -13.85 -13.29
CA GLU A 22 -6.05 -13.98 -13.71
C GLU A 22 -6.81 -12.66 -13.48
N ALA A 23 -6.55 -11.97 -12.36
CA ALA A 23 -7.13 -10.67 -12.08
C ALA A 23 -6.83 -9.62 -13.16
N VAL A 24 -5.56 -9.44 -13.52
CA VAL A 24 -5.14 -8.37 -14.46
C VAL A 24 -5.33 -8.72 -15.93
N THR A 25 -5.56 -9.98 -16.28
CA THR A 25 -5.82 -10.42 -17.65
C THR A 25 -7.29 -10.71 -17.93
N SER A 26 -8.14 -10.72 -16.90
CA SER A 26 -9.57 -10.92 -17.05
C SER A 26 -10.27 -9.71 -17.69
N GLU A 27 -11.46 -9.91 -18.19
CA GLU A 27 -12.35 -8.82 -18.66
C GLU A 27 -12.71 -7.86 -17.50
N TYR A 28 -12.56 -8.30 -16.25
CA TYR A 28 -12.78 -7.55 -15.01
C TYR A 28 -11.52 -6.92 -14.44
N SER A 29 -10.45 -6.79 -15.23
CA SER A 29 -9.15 -6.28 -14.75
C SER A 29 -9.22 -4.89 -14.11
N SER A 30 -10.13 -4.03 -14.57
CA SER A 30 -10.35 -2.70 -13.98
C SER A 30 -10.94 -2.78 -12.56
N GLN A 31 -11.90 -3.67 -12.34
CA GLN A 31 -12.53 -3.87 -11.01
C GLN A 31 -11.54 -4.53 -10.05
N TRP A 32 -10.73 -5.48 -10.50
CA TRP A 32 -9.66 -6.06 -9.71
C TRP A 32 -8.57 -5.06 -9.37
N GLN A 33 -8.26 -4.14 -10.30
CA GLN A 33 -7.32 -3.05 -10.01
C GLN A 33 -7.85 -2.12 -8.92
N ILE A 34 -9.14 -1.77 -8.96
CA ILE A 34 -9.80 -0.96 -7.91
C ILE A 34 -9.73 -1.67 -6.56
N ALA A 35 -10.00 -2.97 -6.51
CA ALA A 35 -9.92 -3.76 -5.28
C ALA A 35 -8.50 -3.81 -4.71
N MET A 36 -7.50 -4.01 -5.56
CA MET A 36 -6.09 -3.97 -5.15
C MET A 36 -5.65 -2.58 -4.68
N ASP A 37 -6.08 -1.50 -5.36
CA ASP A 37 -5.76 -0.13 -4.95
C ASP A 37 -6.39 0.21 -3.59
N ALA A 38 -7.57 -0.33 -3.29
CA ALA A 38 -8.23 -0.15 -2.01
C ALA A 38 -7.52 -0.91 -0.88
N GLU A 39 -7.06 -2.14 -1.13
CA GLU A 39 -6.22 -2.89 -0.18
C GLU A 39 -4.88 -2.17 0.06
N MET A 40 -4.30 -1.59 -1.00
CA MET A 40 -3.12 -0.74 -0.92
C MET A 40 -3.34 0.52 -0.09
N ALA A 41 -4.54 1.13 -0.17
CA ALA A 41 -4.89 2.29 0.65
C ALA A 41 -4.93 1.93 2.14
N SER A 42 -5.49 0.77 2.50
CA SER A 42 -5.49 0.26 3.87
C SER A 42 -4.07 0.10 4.43
N TRP A 43 -3.12 -0.36 3.62
CA TRP A 43 -1.70 -0.44 3.98
C TRP A 43 -1.08 0.92 4.30
N LYS A 44 -1.37 1.94 3.49
CA LYS A 44 -0.87 3.30 3.70
C LYS A 44 -1.41 3.90 4.99
N SER A 45 -2.68 3.65 5.28
CA SER A 45 -3.28 4.00 6.57
C SER A 45 -2.52 3.36 7.71
N THR A 46 -2.30 2.05 7.64
CA THR A 46 -1.56 1.30 8.66
C THR A 46 -0.19 1.91 8.92
N SER A 47 0.61 2.15 7.89
CA SER A 47 1.96 2.75 8.05
C SER A 47 1.89 4.15 8.66
N THR A 48 0.90 4.96 8.28
CA THR A 48 0.71 6.29 8.83
C THR A 48 0.34 6.24 10.31
N TYR A 49 -0.55 5.33 10.71
CA TYR A 49 -0.94 5.14 12.10
C TYR A 49 0.20 4.58 12.95
N VAL A 50 0.84 3.53 12.48
CA VAL A 50 1.94 2.89 13.19
C VAL A 50 3.08 3.87 13.45
N ASN A 51 3.42 4.73 12.49
CA ASN A 51 4.44 5.77 12.70
C ASN A 51 4.05 6.75 13.80
N LYS A 52 2.81 7.22 13.80
CA LYS A 52 2.30 8.14 14.81
C LYS A 52 2.27 7.49 16.20
N GLN A 53 1.91 6.22 16.28
CA GLN A 53 1.84 5.46 17.52
C GLN A 53 3.22 5.29 18.16
N ALA A 54 4.26 5.00 17.37
CA ALA A 54 5.62 4.90 17.84
C ALA A 54 6.09 6.15 18.61
N GLN A 55 5.78 7.33 18.06
CA GLN A 55 6.22 8.60 18.66
C GLN A 55 5.50 8.94 19.97
N ARG A 56 4.26 8.47 20.15
CA ARG A 56 3.41 8.74 21.31
C ARG A 56 3.48 7.68 22.39
N ASP A 57 4.29 6.62 22.18
CA ASP A 57 4.44 5.50 23.13
C ASP A 57 3.09 4.80 23.41
N TYR A 58 2.33 4.54 22.35
CA TYR A 58 1.09 3.80 22.44
C TYR A 58 1.37 2.30 22.57
N GLU A 59 0.48 1.62 23.28
CA GLU A 59 0.43 0.17 23.25
C GLU A 59 -0.19 -0.29 21.94
N LEU A 60 0.47 -1.23 21.26
CA LEU A 60 -0.03 -1.89 20.07
C LEU A 60 -0.33 -3.34 20.41
N HIS A 61 -1.58 -3.76 20.25
CA HIS A 61 -2.02 -5.11 20.53
C HIS A 61 -2.83 -5.68 19.37
N SER A 62 -2.93 -7.00 19.30
CA SER A 62 -3.75 -7.69 18.32
C SER A 62 -4.55 -8.81 18.98
N PRO A 63 -5.87 -8.90 18.76
CA PRO A 63 -6.64 -10.10 19.01
C PRO A 63 -6.63 -11.00 17.76
N ASP A 64 -6.89 -12.29 17.97
CA ASP A 64 -7.15 -13.29 16.93
C ASP A 64 -8.59 -13.77 17.04
N PHE A 65 -9.35 -13.68 15.94
CA PHE A 65 -10.74 -14.11 15.90
C PHE A 65 -10.85 -15.52 15.30
N SER A 66 -11.23 -16.46 16.14
CA SER A 66 -11.45 -17.83 15.70
C SER A 66 -12.72 -17.94 14.85
N THR A 67 -12.61 -18.58 13.68
CA THR A 67 -13.77 -18.84 12.78
C THR A 67 -14.59 -17.60 12.46
N THR A 68 -13.94 -16.53 12.09
CA THR A 68 -14.42 -15.16 11.94
C THR A 68 -15.76 -15.06 11.21
N PHE A 69 -15.87 -15.64 10.00
CA PHE A 69 -17.11 -15.55 9.24
C PHE A 69 -18.28 -16.27 9.88
N LEU A 70 -18.05 -17.36 10.63
CA LEU A 70 -19.10 -18.06 11.37
C LEU A 70 -19.71 -17.23 12.51
N GLN A 71 -19.05 -16.14 12.90
CA GLN A 71 -19.54 -15.19 13.91
C GLN A 71 -20.46 -14.11 13.32
N GLY A 72 -20.47 -13.95 11.99
CA GLY A 72 -21.35 -13.04 11.28
C GLY A 72 -22.80 -13.51 11.25
N SER A 73 -23.70 -12.61 10.84
CA SER A 73 -25.11 -12.90 10.62
C SER A 73 -25.36 -13.10 9.11
N LEU A 74 -26.17 -14.11 8.74
CA LEU A 74 -26.56 -14.34 7.37
C LEU A 74 -27.98 -13.80 7.16
N HIS A 75 -28.14 -12.85 6.23
CA HIS A 75 -29.44 -12.22 5.94
C HIS A 75 -30.17 -12.85 4.74
N GLU A 76 -29.50 -13.76 4.02
CA GLU A 76 -30.01 -14.44 2.84
C GLU A 76 -30.16 -15.93 3.09
N GLU A 77 -31.14 -16.56 2.46
CA GLU A 77 -31.33 -18.00 2.51
C GLU A 77 -30.40 -18.68 1.49
N ILE A 78 -29.36 -19.36 1.98
CA ILE A 78 -28.34 -20.02 1.15
C ILE A 78 -28.37 -21.51 1.38
N TRP A 79 -28.43 -22.25 0.27
CA TRP A 79 -28.42 -23.70 0.26
C TRP A 79 -27.13 -24.25 -0.34
N LEU A 80 -26.40 -25.06 0.42
CA LEU A 80 -25.23 -25.80 -0.06
C LEU A 80 -25.62 -27.19 -0.51
N ARG A 81 -24.96 -27.68 -1.53
CA ARG A 81 -24.99 -29.14 -1.84
C ARG A 81 -24.22 -29.86 -0.75
N CYS A 82 -24.71 -31.06 -0.38
CA CYS A 82 -23.99 -31.93 0.56
C CYS A 82 -22.56 -32.17 0.05
N PRO A 83 -21.52 -31.86 0.86
CA PRO A 83 -20.14 -32.12 0.46
C PRO A 83 -19.88 -33.60 0.18
N PRO A 84 -18.98 -33.91 -0.78
CA PRO A 84 -18.72 -35.31 -1.18
C PRO A 84 -18.35 -36.26 -0.03
N CYS A 85 -17.66 -35.74 1.01
CA CYS A 85 -17.27 -36.50 2.19
C CYS A 85 -18.46 -36.95 3.07
N PHE A 86 -19.66 -36.36 2.89
CA PHE A 86 -20.88 -36.70 3.65
C PHE A 86 -21.95 -37.38 2.83
N THR A 87 -21.73 -37.64 1.54
CA THR A 87 -22.74 -38.22 0.67
C THR A 87 -23.20 -39.62 1.10
N GLY A 88 -22.38 -40.36 1.84
CA GLY A 88 -22.75 -41.66 2.43
C GLY A 88 -23.62 -41.54 3.70
N SER A 89 -23.67 -40.39 4.32
CA SER A 89 -24.39 -40.14 5.58
C SER A 89 -25.76 -39.47 5.39
N PHE A 90 -26.05 -38.96 4.18
CA PHE A 90 -27.30 -38.27 3.84
C PHE A 90 -27.88 -38.79 2.50
N PRO A 91 -29.22 -38.75 2.32
CA PRO A 91 -29.87 -39.10 1.07
C PRO A 91 -29.33 -38.33 -0.13
N ALA A 92 -29.29 -38.90 -1.30
CA ALA A 92 -28.90 -38.22 -2.53
C ALA A 92 -29.78 -37.00 -2.78
N GLY A 93 -29.14 -35.87 -3.12
CA GLY A 93 -29.83 -34.59 -3.34
C GLY A 93 -30.07 -33.76 -2.08
N THR A 94 -29.62 -34.20 -0.90
CA THR A 94 -29.70 -33.39 0.34
C THR A 94 -29.01 -32.06 0.15
N ARG A 95 -29.68 -31.02 0.57
CA ARG A 95 -29.16 -29.63 0.63
C ARG A 95 -29.13 -29.13 2.07
N TRP A 96 -28.08 -28.39 2.43
CA TRP A 96 -27.91 -27.81 3.74
C TRP A 96 -28.25 -26.34 3.70
N SER A 97 -29.21 -25.90 4.49
CA SER A 97 -29.48 -24.47 4.69
C SER A 97 -28.42 -23.90 5.62
N LEU A 98 -27.72 -22.88 5.17
CA LEU A 98 -26.76 -22.15 5.99
C LEU A 98 -27.48 -21.23 6.96
N ARG A 99 -27.08 -21.27 8.22
CA ARG A 99 -27.54 -20.35 9.25
C ARG A 99 -26.55 -19.22 9.52
N ARG A 100 -25.30 -19.40 9.10
CA ARG A 100 -24.22 -18.44 9.27
C ARG A 100 -23.33 -18.38 8.02
N PRO A 101 -22.65 -17.27 7.75
CA PRO A 101 -21.71 -17.18 6.65
C PRO A 101 -20.56 -18.18 6.86
N VAL A 102 -20.10 -18.79 5.77
CA VAL A 102 -18.97 -19.72 5.76
C VAL A 102 -17.88 -19.23 4.83
N TYR A 103 -16.66 -19.70 5.05
CA TYR A 103 -15.53 -19.40 4.15
C TYR A 103 -15.87 -19.84 2.72
N GLY A 104 -15.56 -18.96 1.75
CA GLY A 104 -15.88 -19.19 0.34
C GLY A 104 -17.17 -18.53 -0.15
N LEU A 105 -18.04 -18.03 0.74
CA LEU A 105 -19.17 -17.19 0.33
C LEU A 105 -18.70 -15.77 0.03
N ARG A 106 -19.15 -15.18 -1.07
CA ARG A 106 -18.80 -13.81 -1.49
C ARG A 106 -19.21 -12.77 -0.46
N GLN A 107 -20.38 -12.90 0.17
CA GLN A 107 -20.93 -11.98 1.16
C GLN A 107 -20.36 -12.16 2.57
N ALA A 108 -19.67 -13.28 2.87
CA ALA A 108 -19.17 -13.54 4.22
C ALA A 108 -18.27 -12.44 4.81
N PRO A 109 -17.33 -11.84 4.05
CA PRO A 109 -16.54 -10.73 4.56
C PRO A 109 -17.37 -9.50 4.90
N ARG A 110 -18.41 -9.18 4.11
CA ARG A 110 -19.31 -8.05 4.36
C ARG A 110 -20.14 -8.29 5.63
N GLU A 111 -20.76 -9.45 5.75
CA GLU A 111 -21.57 -9.83 6.92
C GLU A 111 -20.75 -9.78 8.22
N TRP A 112 -19.50 -10.22 8.16
CA TRP A 112 -18.58 -10.09 9.28
C TRP A 112 -18.25 -8.64 9.58
N GLN A 113 -17.92 -7.83 8.58
CA GLN A 113 -17.60 -6.42 8.76
C GLN A 113 -18.76 -5.65 9.38
N ASP A 114 -20.00 -5.91 8.96
CA ASP A 114 -21.20 -5.27 9.53
C ASP A 114 -21.43 -5.70 10.98
N THR A 115 -21.20 -6.97 11.30
CA THR A 115 -21.27 -7.51 12.66
C THR A 115 -20.22 -6.86 13.57
N LEU A 116 -18.97 -6.79 13.12
CA LEU A 116 -17.88 -6.18 13.87
C LEU A 116 -18.08 -4.68 14.03
N ARG A 117 -18.55 -4.00 12.98
CA ARG A 117 -18.89 -2.57 13.02
C ARG A 117 -19.95 -2.27 14.09
N THR A 118 -20.99 -3.09 14.18
CA THR A 118 -22.05 -2.96 15.20
C THR A 118 -21.46 -3.14 16.61
N THR A 119 -20.60 -4.12 16.78
CA THR A 119 -19.91 -4.36 18.05
C THR A 119 -19.02 -3.19 18.45
N LEU A 120 -18.19 -2.70 17.52
CA LEU A 120 -17.28 -1.57 17.79
C LEU A 120 -18.05 -0.28 18.07
N ALA A 121 -19.18 -0.04 17.39
CA ALA A 121 -20.06 1.09 17.67
C ALA A 121 -20.63 1.01 19.10
N ALA A 122 -21.04 -0.18 19.56
CA ALA A 122 -21.51 -0.41 20.92
C ALA A 122 -20.41 -0.20 21.98
N LEU A 123 -19.12 -0.36 21.60
CA LEU A 123 -17.94 -0.07 22.43
C LEU A 123 -17.50 1.40 22.34
N GLY A 124 -18.26 2.27 21.66
CA GLY A 124 -17.99 3.69 21.55
C GLY A 124 -17.03 4.10 20.44
N PHE A 125 -16.79 3.24 19.45
CA PHE A 125 -15.96 3.58 18.29
C PHE A 125 -16.82 4.06 17.12
N ALA A 126 -16.33 5.08 16.43
CA ALA A 126 -16.89 5.56 15.17
C ALA A 126 -15.98 5.17 14.01
N LEU A 127 -16.55 4.89 12.85
CA LEU A 127 -15.80 4.65 11.62
C LEU A 127 -15.16 5.95 11.14
N SER A 128 -13.90 5.89 10.68
CA SER A 128 -13.23 7.01 10.04
C SER A 128 -13.93 7.37 8.73
N TYR A 129 -14.00 8.66 8.45
CA TYR A 129 -14.47 9.16 7.18
C TYR A 129 -13.45 8.91 6.04
N ALA A 130 -12.16 8.93 6.39
CA ALA A 130 -11.06 8.80 5.43
C ALA A 130 -10.73 7.35 5.07
N ASP A 131 -10.98 6.39 5.97
CA ASP A 131 -10.63 4.99 5.76
C ASP A 131 -11.66 4.05 6.41
N PRO A 132 -12.32 3.20 5.60
CA PRO A 132 -13.33 2.25 6.08
C PRO A 132 -12.76 1.11 6.94
N SER A 133 -11.44 0.96 7.01
CA SER A 133 -10.76 -0.02 7.86
C SER A 133 -10.43 0.54 9.24
N LEU A 134 -10.60 1.85 9.47
CA LEU A 134 -10.19 2.51 10.70
C LEU A 134 -11.38 2.90 11.56
N PHE A 135 -11.35 2.49 12.81
CA PHE A 135 -12.29 2.89 13.86
C PHE A 135 -11.58 3.74 14.91
N LEU A 136 -12.24 4.79 15.37
CA LEU A 136 -11.67 5.79 16.26
C LEU A 136 -12.58 6.02 17.44
N ARG A 137 -11.98 6.21 18.61
CA ARG A 137 -12.62 6.80 19.77
C ARG A 137 -11.80 8.02 20.18
N THR A 138 -12.31 9.20 19.87
CA THR A 138 -11.62 10.48 20.05
C THR A 138 -12.37 11.43 20.98
N ASP A 139 -12.99 10.89 22.02
CA ASP A 139 -13.60 11.73 23.06
C ASP A 139 -12.54 12.70 23.62
N THR A 140 -12.90 13.97 23.73
CA THR A 140 -12.00 15.03 24.20
C THR A 140 -11.57 14.84 25.65
N THR A 141 -12.26 14.02 26.40
CA THR A 141 -11.99 13.70 27.82
C THR A 141 -11.11 12.47 27.98
N LEU A 142 -11.00 11.62 26.95
CA LEU A 142 -10.29 10.36 26.97
C LEU A 142 -9.07 10.41 26.03
N ARG A 143 -8.09 9.54 26.33
CA ARG A 143 -6.95 9.36 25.41
C ARG A 143 -7.44 8.70 24.11
N PRO A 144 -6.95 9.12 22.93
CA PRO A 144 -7.36 8.53 21.68
C PRO A 144 -7.11 7.02 21.63
N PHE A 145 -8.08 6.29 21.08
CA PHE A 145 -7.98 4.86 20.84
C PHE A 145 -8.36 4.57 19.39
N TYR A 146 -7.49 3.84 18.70
CA TYR A 146 -7.63 3.49 17.30
C TYR A 146 -7.71 1.98 17.14
N ILE A 147 -8.59 1.51 16.28
CA ILE A 147 -8.69 0.11 15.88
C ILE A 147 -8.60 0.06 14.35
N LEU A 148 -7.58 -0.61 13.85
CA LEU A 148 -7.47 -0.91 12.43
C LEU A 148 -7.98 -2.33 12.21
N VAL A 149 -8.83 -2.51 11.20
CA VAL A 149 -9.50 -3.77 10.88
C VAL A 149 -9.16 -4.19 9.46
N CYS A 150 -8.65 -5.40 9.29
CA CYS A 150 -8.48 -6.03 7.99
C CYS A 150 -9.06 -7.45 8.05
N VAL A 151 -10.32 -7.59 7.72
CA VAL A 151 -11.12 -8.81 7.80
C VAL A 151 -11.14 -9.38 9.23
N ASP A 152 -10.26 -10.33 9.55
CA ASP A 152 -10.09 -11.00 10.85
C ASP A 152 -8.90 -10.46 11.66
N ASP A 153 -8.00 -9.75 11.03
CA ASP A 153 -6.85 -9.12 11.68
C ASP A 153 -7.21 -7.73 12.22
N LEU A 154 -7.06 -7.53 13.52
CA LEU A 154 -7.25 -6.23 14.18
C LEU A 154 -5.96 -5.75 14.80
N VAL A 155 -5.75 -4.43 14.78
CA VAL A 155 -4.68 -3.77 15.53
C VAL A 155 -5.29 -2.70 16.42
N PHE A 156 -5.05 -2.82 17.71
CA PHE A 156 -5.39 -1.80 18.70
C PHE A 156 -4.20 -0.89 18.93
N ALA A 157 -4.47 0.41 19.06
CA ALA A 157 -3.46 1.40 19.35
C ALA A 157 -3.99 2.47 20.31
N THR A 158 -3.48 2.52 21.53
CA THR A 158 -3.87 3.49 22.55
C THR A 158 -2.74 3.70 23.57
N ALA A 159 -2.74 4.87 24.23
CA ALA A 159 -1.90 5.12 25.40
C ALA A 159 -2.68 4.87 26.73
N ASP A 160 -3.86 4.28 26.66
CA ASP A 160 -4.76 4.01 27.78
C ASP A 160 -4.90 2.50 27.98
N SER A 161 -4.11 1.92 28.87
CA SER A 161 -4.08 0.48 29.16
C SER A 161 -5.40 -0.01 29.81
N GLU A 162 -6.08 0.86 30.58
CA GLU A 162 -7.35 0.51 31.18
C GLU A 162 -8.44 0.40 30.10
N ALA A 163 -8.53 1.40 29.23
CA ALA A 163 -9.43 1.36 28.08
C ALA A 163 -9.15 0.17 27.15
N LEU A 164 -7.87 -0.19 26.95
CA LEU A 164 -7.48 -1.36 26.17
C LEU A 164 -8.03 -2.65 26.79
N THR A 165 -7.91 -2.80 28.09
CA THR A 165 -8.42 -3.96 28.83
C THR A 165 -9.92 -4.08 28.71
N LEU A 166 -10.65 -2.96 28.87
CA LEU A 166 -12.12 -2.92 28.75
C LEU A 166 -12.60 -3.27 27.34
N VAL A 167 -11.93 -2.76 26.31
CA VAL A 167 -12.27 -3.07 24.92
C VAL A 167 -12.04 -4.53 24.58
N LYS A 168 -10.91 -5.11 25.02
CA LYS A 168 -10.63 -6.53 24.86
C LYS A 168 -11.69 -7.40 25.52
N ALA A 169 -12.05 -7.10 26.78
CA ALA A 169 -13.11 -7.80 27.50
C ALA A 169 -14.45 -7.71 26.78
N GLY A 170 -14.84 -6.51 26.32
CA GLY A 170 -16.07 -6.30 25.59
C GLY A 170 -16.15 -7.00 24.22
N LEU A 171 -15.02 -7.22 23.57
CA LEU A 171 -14.95 -8.06 22.37
C LEU A 171 -15.06 -9.54 22.69
N GLN A 172 -14.36 -10.03 23.71
CA GLN A 172 -14.40 -11.42 24.16
C GLN A 172 -15.79 -11.84 24.68
N GLU A 173 -16.54 -10.91 25.24
CA GLU A 173 -17.92 -11.15 25.65
C GLU A 173 -18.86 -11.43 24.47
N ARG A 174 -18.61 -10.80 23.30
CA ARG A 174 -19.46 -10.86 22.11
C ARG A 174 -18.97 -11.79 21.03
N HIS A 175 -17.67 -12.04 20.99
CA HIS A 175 -17.00 -12.78 19.94
C HIS A 175 -16.00 -13.80 20.51
N THR A 176 -15.84 -14.91 19.79
CA THR A 176 -14.80 -15.88 20.11
C THR A 176 -13.46 -15.34 19.59
N CYS A 177 -12.71 -14.69 20.46
CA CYS A 177 -11.39 -14.15 20.14
C CYS A 177 -10.40 -14.35 21.28
N THR A 178 -9.11 -14.48 20.91
CA THR A 178 -7.98 -14.65 21.81
C THR A 178 -7.14 -13.38 21.78
N ASP A 179 -6.74 -12.89 22.95
CA ASP A 179 -5.78 -11.79 23.03
C ASP A 179 -4.36 -12.30 22.77
N LEU A 180 -3.73 -11.86 21.70
CA LEU A 180 -2.34 -12.20 21.36
C LEU A 180 -1.32 -11.31 22.08
N GLY A 181 -1.78 -10.30 22.82
CA GLY A 181 -0.92 -9.37 23.52
C GLY A 181 -0.28 -8.32 22.59
N GLU A 182 0.98 -7.97 22.87
CA GLU A 182 1.72 -6.97 22.08
C GLU A 182 1.89 -7.40 20.62
N LEU A 183 1.62 -6.46 19.70
CA LEU A 183 1.65 -6.69 18.25
C LEU A 183 3.08 -7.04 17.79
N ARG A 184 3.24 -8.23 17.22
CA ARG A 184 4.52 -8.73 16.65
C ARG A 184 4.45 -9.01 15.17
N SER A 185 3.27 -9.26 14.66
CA SER A 185 3.03 -9.50 13.24
C SER A 185 1.66 -8.95 12.84
N TYR A 186 1.56 -8.47 11.59
CA TYR A 186 0.31 -8.01 11.00
C TYR A 186 0.39 -8.12 9.49
N LEU A 187 -0.55 -8.83 8.88
CA LEU A 187 -0.62 -9.01 7.42
C LEU A 187 0.75 -9.39 6.80
N GLY A 188 1.45 -10.37 7.38
CA GLY A 188 2.74 -10.83 6.88
C GLY A 188 3.93 -9.90 7.12
N LEU A 189 3.75 -8.78 7.82
CA LEU A 189 4.83 -7.95 8.35
C LEU A 189 5.27 -8.45 9.71
N GLN A 190 6.55 -8.41 9.96
CA GLN A 190 7.15 -8.55 11.28
C GLN A 190 7.30 -7.15 11.88
N ILE A 191 6.83 -6.98 13.11
CA ILE A 191 6.76 -5.69 13.81
C ILE A 191 7.59 -5.79 15.08
N THR A 192 8.52 -4.87 15.23
CA THR A 192 9.36 -4.76 16.44
C THR A 192 9.21 -3.36 17.04
N LEU A 193 8.84 -3.30 18.32
CA LEU A 193 8.66 -2.08 19.08
C LEU A 193 9.93 -1.78 19.89
N ASP A 194 10.50 -0.60 19.71
CA ASP A 194 11.56 -0.07 20.59
C ASP A 194 11.02 1.16 21.34
N ARG A 195 10.50 0.91 22.54
CA ARG A 195 9.89 1.97 23.36
C ARG A 195 10.92 3.01 23.83
N ALA A 196 12.17 2.58 24.06
CA ALA A 196 13.24 3.48 24.48
C ALA A 196 13.58 4.51 23.40
N ARG A 197 13.60 4.08 22.14
CA ARG A 197 13.83 4.94 20.99
C ARG A 197 12.54 5.55 20.43
N ARG A 198 11.39 5.07 20.86
CA ARG A 198 10.06 5.39 20.30
C ARG A 198 10.00 5.08 18.81
N THR A 199 10.50 3.92 18.42
CA THR A 199 10.47 3.46 17.04
C THR A 199 9.74 2.15 16.88
N ILE A 200 9.13 1.99 15.72
CA ILE A 200 8.54 0.73 15.26
C ILE A 200 9.27 0.33 13.99
N THR A 201 9.77 -0.89 13.98
CA THR A 201 10.43 -1.45 12.80
C THR A 201 9.50 -2.42 12.10
N LEU A 202 9.27 -2.20 10.82
CA LEU A 202 8.48 -3.08 9.94
C LEU A 202 9.42 -3.82 9.00
N THR A 203 9.38 -5.15 9.02
CA THR A 203 10.17 -5.99 8.11
C THR A 203 9.32 -7.04 7.43
N GLN A 204 9.80 -7.52 6.27
CA GLN A 204 9.25 -8.68 5.57
C GLN A 204 10.34 -9.74 5.35
N SER A 205 11.31 -9.83 6.26
CA SER A 205 12.48 -10.71 6.13
C SER A 205 12.08 -12.16 5.91
N HIS A 206 11.07 -12.64 6.64
CA HIS A 206 10.58 -14.01 6.48
C HIS A 206 10.05 -14.25 5.05
N MET A 207 9.20 -13.35 4.56
CA MET A 207 8.66 -13.45 3.20
C MET A 207 9.77 -13.31 2.14
N MET A 208 10.71 -12.36 2.32
CA MET A 208 11.84 -12.23 1.41
C MET A 208 12.65 -13.53 1.30
N HIS A 209 12.94 -14.19 2.43
CA HIS A 209 13.62 -15.48 2.43
C HIS A 209 12.79 -16.60 1.77
N GLN A 210 11.47 -16.60 1.94
CA GLN A 210 10.59 -17.54 1.23
C GLN A 210 10.64 -17.31 -0.28
N VAL A 211 10.54 -16.07 -0.76
CA VAL A 211 10.64 -15.69 -2.17
C VAL A 211 12.00 -16.11 -2.74
N LEU A 212 13.11 -15.76 -2.06
CA LEU A 212 14.44 -16.13 -2.50
C LEU A 212 14.63 -17.65 -2.60
N ARG A 213 14.12 -18.42 -1.62
CA ARG A 213 14.15 -19.90 -1.67
C ARG A 213 13.31 -20.47 -2.81
N ARG A 214 12.08 -19.95 -2.96
CA ARG A 214 11.15 -20.41 -4.01
C ARG A 214 11.72 -20.27 -5.41
N PHE A 215 12.43 -19.17 -5.67
CA PHE A 215 13.06 -18.91 -6.97
C PHE A 215 14.54 -19.34 -7.05
N GLY A 216 15.11 -19.96 -6.02
CA GLY A 216 16.48 -20.48 -6.01
C GLY A 216 17.58 -19.42 -5.92
N PHE A 217 17.29 -18.25 -5.31
CA PHE A 217 18.23 -17.12 -5.23
C PHE A 217 18.85 -16.90 -3.84
N GLN A 218 18.61 -17.78 -2.87
CA GLN A 218 19.10 -17.62 -1.50
C GLN A 218 20.63 -17.54 -1.37
N TYR A 219 21.38 -18.11 -2.33
CA TYR A 219 22.85 -18.10 -2.37
C TYR A 219 23.40 -17.36 -3.61
N SER A 220 22.59 -16.52 -4.22
CA SER A 220 23.01 -15.82 -5.43
C SER A 220 23.99 -14.68 -5.12
N SER A 221 24.87 -14.39 -6.08
CA SER A 221 25.79 -13.25 -5.97
C SER A 221 25.04 -11.94 -5.76
N PRO A 222 25.37 -11.16 -4.71
CA PRO A 222 24.66 -9.94 -4.38
C PRO A 222 24.79 -8.86 -5.46
N GLN A 223 23.77 -8.00 -5.55
CA GLN A 223 23.78 -6.82 -6.40
C GLN A 223 23.54 -5.57 -5.56
N PRO A 224 24.29 -4.48 -5.77
CA PRO A 224 24.16 -3.25 -4.97
C PRO A 224 22.95 -2.39 -5.35
N ILE A 225 22.37 -2.60 -6.54
CA ILE A 225 21.23 -1.84 -7.05
C ILE A 225 20.24 -2.78 -7.78
N PRO A 226 18.92 -2.53 -7.66
CA PRO A 226 17.92 -3.41 -8.25
C PRO A 226 17.86 -3.30 -9.78
N LEU A 227 18.25 -2.14 -10.36
CA LEU A 227 18.31 -1.91 -11.79
C LEU A 227 19.51 -1.02 -12.13
N PRO A 228 20.30 -1.33 -13.20
CA PRO A 228 21.41 -0.47 -13.63
C PRO A 228 20.94 0.90 -14.10
N THR A 229 21.74 1.93 -13.86
CA THR A 229 21.49 3.27 -14.39
C THR A 229 21.48 3.26 -15.92
N GLY A 230 20.55 4.01 -16.53
CA GLY A 230 20.43 4.09 -17.99
C GLY A 230 19.91 2.82 -18.66
N HIS A 231 19.55 1.79 -17.89
CA HIS A 231 19.01 0.55 -18.45
C HIS A 231 17.63 0.77 -19.06
N SER A 232 17.46 0.31 -20.31
CA SER A 232 16.17 0.32 -21.00
C SER A 232 15.61 -1.10 -21.04
N LEU A 233 14.36 -1.24 -20.63
CA LEU A 233 13.58 -2.48 -20.77
C LEU A 233 12.70 -2.44 -22.03
N SER A 234 13.06 -1.62 -23.03
CA SER A 234 12.37 -1.63 -24.32
C SER A 234 12.42 -3.03 -24.91
N ALA A 235 11.30 -3.50 -25.41
CA ALA A 235 11.26 -4.79 -26.08
C ALA A 235 12.26 -4.78 -27.25
N PRO A 236 13.15 -5.78 -27.35
CA PRO A 236 14.01 -5.91 -28.52
C PRO A 236 13.19 -6.12 -29.80
N PRO A 237 13.79 -5.94 -30.98
CA PRO A 237 13.14 -6.24 -32.24
C PRO A 237 12.54 -7.64 -32.27
N SER A 238 11.56 -7.87 -33.13
CA SER A 238 10.65 -9.02 -33.20
C SER A 238 11.26 -10.44 -33.25
N ASP A 239 12.58 -10.57 -33.34
CA ASP A 239 13.27 -11.85 -33.54
C ASP A 239 13.79 -12.56 -32.28
N GLU A 240 13.68 -11.96 -31.10
CA GLU A 240 13.98 -12.70 -29.88
C GLU A 240 12.87 -13.68 -29.54
N SER A 241 13.25 -14.93 -29.31
CA SER A 241 12.33 -15.97 -28.81
C SER A 241 11.64 -15.47 -27.55
N VAL A 242 10.31 -15.56 -27.53
CA VAL A 242 9.53 -15.34 -26.31
C VAL A 242 10.03 -16.36 -25.29
N GLU A 243 10.57 -15.90 -24.17
CA GLU A 243 10.89 -16.80 -23.07
C GLU A 243 9.62 -17.60 -22.72
N PRO A 244 9.71 -18.90 -22.48
CA PRO A 244 8.58 -19.69 -22.07
C PRO A 244 7.95 -19.01 -20.84
N SER A 245 6.64 -19.10 -20.72
CA SER A 245 5.85 -18.56 -19.62
C SER A 245 6.24 -19.21 -18.28
N GLY A 246 7.46 -18.91 -17.82
CA GLY A 246 7.92 -19.27 -16.49
C GLY A 246 7.12 -18.50 -15.42
N PRO A 247 7.49 -18.56 -14.16
CA PRO A 247 6.79 -17.92 -13.06
C PRO A 247 6.93 -16.38 -13.04
N TYR A 248 7.10 -15.72 -14.23
CA TYR A 248 7.31 -14.28 -14.36
C TYR A 248 6.26 -13.45 -13.62
N LEU A 249 5.01 -13.78 -13.83
CA LEU A 249 3.91 -13.07 -13.20
C LEU A 249 3.83 -13.31 -11.70
N GLU A 250 4.07 -14.54 -11.27
CA GLU A 250 4.14 -14.89 -9.85
C GLU A 250 5.28 -14.13 -9.16
N PHE A 251 6.39 -14.01 -9.84
CA PHE A 251 7.53 -13.27 -9.40
C PHE A 251 7.22 -11.78 -9.21
N VAL A 252 6.63 -11.14 -10.24
CA VAL A 252 6.18 -9.74 -10.14
C VAL A 252 5.22 -9.57 -8.97
N GLY A 253 4.27 -10.50 -8.78
CA GLY A 253 3.32 -10.47 -7.67
C GLY A 253 3.99 -10.50 -6.29
N CYS A 254 4.96 -11.39 -6.09
CA CYS A 254 5.73 -11.45 -4.84
C CYS A 254 6.50 -10.13 -4.58
N LEU A 255 7.16 -9.59 -5.61
CA LEU A 255 7.90 -8.33 -5.47
C LEU A 255 6.97 -7.14 -5.25
N MET A 256 5.79 -7.12 -5.89
CA MET A 256 4.80 -6.06 -5.66
C MET A 256 4.35 -6.02 -4.20
N TYR A 257 4.10 -7.16 -3.58
CA TYR A 257 3.76 -7.20 -2.17
C TYR A 257 4.87 -6.66 -1.28
N LEU A 258 6.12 -7.07 -1.51
CA LEU A 258 7.29 -6.52 -0.79
C LEU A 258 7.42 -5.00 -0.99
N MET A 259 7.30 -4.54 -2.23
CA MET A 259 7.40 -3.13 -2.60
C MET A 259 6.31 -2.28 -1.95
N THR A 260 5.10 -2.79 -1.90
CA THR A 260 3.96 -2.07 -1.34
C THR A 260 4.10 -1.85 0.15
N CYS A 261 4.62 -2.84 0.87
CA CYS A 261 4.62 -2.83 2.32
C CYS A 261 5.88 -2.18 2.93
N THR A 262 7.07 -2.56 2.47
CA THR A 262 8.33 -2.10 3.10
C THR A 262 9.44 -1.73 2.12
N ARG A 263 9.44 -2.27 0.90
CA ARG A 263 10.54 -2.17 -0.04
C ARG A 263 10.26 -1.15 -1.14
N HIS A 264 10.04 0.10 -0.74
CA HIS A 264 9.81 1.22 -1.66
C HIS A 264 10.94 1.43 -2.68
N ASP A 265 12.14 0.97 -2.39
CA ASP A 265 13.32 0.97 -3.27
C ASP A 265 13.14 0.13 -4.55
N LEU A 266 12.20 -0.80 -4.54
CA LEU A 266 11.80 -1.59 -5.71
C LEU A 266 10.72 -0.92 -6.57
N ALA A 267 10.13 0.19 -6.14
CA ALA A 267 8.95 0.74 -6.79
C ALA A 267 9.17 1.10 -8.26
N TYR A 268 10.25 1.83 -8.58
CA TYR A 268 10.56 2.17 -9.96
C TYR A 268 10.96 0.96 -10.80
N PRO A 269 11.95 0.13 -10.41
CA PRO A 269 12.32 -1.06 -11.16
C PRO A 269 11.13 -1.98 -11.44
N LEU A 270 10.29 -2.20 -10.43
CA LEU A 270 9.12 -3.06 -10.55
C LEU A 270 8.06 -2.46 -11.48
N SER A 271 7.86 -1.13 -11.44
CA SER A 271 6.95 -0.44 -12.37
C SER A 271 7.34 -0.64 -13.84
N LEU A 272 8.61 -0.91 -14.12
CA LEU A 272 9.10 -1.20 -15.48
C LEU A 272 8.79 -2.63 -15.90
N VAL A 273 9.14 -3.63 -15.08
CA VAL A 273 8.96 -5.06 -15.43
C VAL A 273 7.50 -5.47 -15.42
N ALA A 274 6.67 -4.88 -14.52
CA ALA A 274 5.25 -5.13 -14.45
C ALA A 274 4.47 -4.82 -15.76
N ARG A 275 5.05 -4.03 -16.65
CA ARG A 275 4.48 -3.73 -17.99
C ARG A 275 4.43 -4.93 -18.92
N TYR A 276 5.21 -5.96 -18.62
CA TYR A 276 5.43 -7.12 -19.47
C TYR A 276 4.85 -8.42 -18.90
N VAL A 277 3.98 -8.32 -17.89
CA VAL A 277 3.33 -9.49 -17.24
C VAL A 277 2.36 -10.24 -18.14
N THR A 278 1.81 -9.56 -19.18
CA THR A 278 0.94 -10.23 -20.15
C THR A 278 1.69 -11.36 -20.84
N PRO A 279 1.11 -12.59 -20.91
CA PRO A 279 1.75 -13.71 -21.59
C PRO A 279 2.22 -13.34 -23.01
N GLY A 280 3.41 -13.78 -23.38
CA GLY A 280 4.01 -13.51 -24.68
C GLY A 280 4.64 -12.11 -24.84
N ARG A 281 4.56 -11.23 -23.85
CA ARG A 281 5.19 -9.89 -23.91
C ARG A 281 6.56 -9.81 -23.25
N HIS A 282 6.85 -10.63 -22.26
CA HIS A 282 8.16 -10.63 -21.62
C HIS A 282 9.21 -11.32 -22.49
N ARG A 283 10.45 -10.89 -22.39
CA ARG A 283 11.63 -11.37 -23.10
C ARG A 283 12.74 -11.62 -22.09
N LYS A 284 13.85 -12.18 -22.54
CA LYS A 284 15.03 -12.45 -21.71
C LYS A 284 15.48 -11.22 -20.90
N VAL A 285 15.47 -10.03 -21.49
CA VAL A 285 15.87 -8.78 -20.82
C VAL A 285 15.01 -8.45 -19.60
N HIS A 286 13.71 -8.75 -19.66
CA HIS A 286 12.78 -8.56 -18.53
C HIS A 286 13.05 -9.57 -17.41
N TRP A 287 13.29 -10.84 -17.78
CA TRP A 287 13.71 -11.87 -16.84
C TRP A 287 15.04 -11.54 -16.14
N ASP A 288 16.03 -11.05 -16.90
CA ASP A 288 17.33 -10.69 -16.33
C ASP A 288 17.21 -9.50 -15.37
N ALA A 289 16.30 -8.56 -15.64
CA ALA A 289 15.98 -7.47 -14.72
C ALA A 289 15.36 -7.98 -13.41
N GLU A 290 14.44 -8.95 -13.48
CA GLU A 290 13.84 -9.56 -12.30
C GLU A 290 14.85 -10.35 -11.48
N LYS A 291 15.64 -11.21 -12.13
CA LYS A 291 16.74 -11.94 -11.47
C LYS A 291 17.72 -11.00 -10.77
N ARG A 292 17.95 -9.81 -11.36
CA ARG A 292 18.77 -8.79 -10.72
C ARG A 292 18.11 -8.22 -9.47
N MET A 293 16.81 -7.97 -9.49
CA MET A 293 16.07 -7.54 -8.29
C MET A 293 16.13 -8.57 -7.17
N LEU A 294 16.05 -9.89 -7.48
CA LEU A 294 16.25 -10.94 -6.46
C LEU A 294 17.65 -10.92 -5.85
N ARG A 295 18.67 -10.75 -6.67
CA ARG A 295 20.06 -10.64 -6.18
C ARG A 295 20.25 -9.40 -5.30
N TYR A 296 19.57 -8.30 -5.63
CA TYR A 296 19.52 -7.11 -4.79
C TYR A 296 18.79 -7.39 -3.47
N LEU A 297 17.64 -8.07 -3.50
CA LEU A 297 16.92 -8.48 -2.29
C LEU A 297 17.74 -9.43 -1.41
N CYS A 298 18.48 -10.36 -2.00
CA CYS A 298 19.39 -11.24 -1.27
C CYS A 298 20.40 -10.45 -0.44
N SER A 299 20.99 -9.38 -1.01
CA SER A 299 21.96 -8.51 -0.30
C SER A 299 21.33 -7.52 0.67
N THR A 300 20.02 -7.30 0.59
CA THR A 300 19.30 -6.31 1.39
C THR A 300 18.15 -6.90 2.20
N SER A 301 18.16 -8.22 2.43
CA SER A 301 17.10 -8.93 3.18
C SER A 301 16.98 -8.50 4.65
N GLY A 302 18.05 -7.94 5.21
CA GLY A 302 18.07 -7.37 6.56
C GLY A 302 17.62 -5.91 6.63
N MET A 303 17.04 -5.33 5.58
CA MET A 303 16.49 -3.97 5.62
C MET A 303 15.03 -3.95 6.03
N GLY A 304 14.62 -2.89 6.74
CA GLY A 304 13.23 -2.65 7.12
C GLY A 304 12.92 -1.16 7.23
N LEU A 305 11.64 -0.81 7.28
CA LEU A 305 11.18 0.55 7.53
C LEU A 305 11.21 0.83 9.03
N VAL A 306 11.91 1.89 9.42
CA VAL A 306 11.99 2.34 10.81
C VAL A 306 11.13 3.60 10.96
N LEU A 307 9.99 3.44 11.59
CA LEU A 307 8.98 4.45 11.83
C LEU A 307 9.20 5.09 13.21
N GLY A 308 8.83 6.36 13.38
CA GLY A 308 8.87 7.04 14.66
C GLY A 308 10.18 7.78 14.94
N GLY A 309 10.62 7.74 16.19
CA GLY A 309 11.77 8.51 16.73
C GLY A 309 11.33 9.71 17.55
N ARG A 310 12.28 10.35 18.25
CA ARG A 310 12.01 11.49 19.15
C ARG A 310 11.82 12.83 18.44
N GLY A 311 11.84 12.85 17.12
CA GLY A 311 11.66 14.07 16.31
C GLY A 311 10.21 14.54 16.23
N LEU A 312 10.02 15.72 15.61
CA LEU A 312 8.67 16.22 15.30
C LEU A 312 8.00 15.37 14.22
N VAL A 313 6.71 15.09 14.41
CA VAL A 313 5.88 14.44 13.39
C VAL A 313 5.52 15.46 12.31
N ILE A 314 6.43 15.66 11.36
CA ILE A 314 6.20 16.56 10.23
C ILE A 314 5.91 15.70 9.00
N LEU A 315 4.76 15.95 8.38
CA LEU A 315 4.44 15.34 7.10
C LEU A 315 5.20 16.09 5.99
N THR A 316 6.20 15.45 5.42
CA THR A 316 6.97 15.91 4.24
C THR A 316 6.46 15.22 2.98
N ARG A 317 6.47 15.92 1.85
CA ARG A 317 5.87 15.45 0.61
C ARG A 317 6.70 15.90 -0.57
N HIS A 318 7.04 14.97 -1.43
CA HIS A 318 7.79 15.24 -2.64
C HIS A 318 7.08 14.63 -3.85
N SER A 319 7.18 15.29 -4.99
CA SER A 319 6.83 14.68 -6.28
C SER A 319 7.92 14.93 -7.31
N ASP A 320 8.07 14.00 -8.24
CA ASP A 320 9.01 14.04 -9.35
C ASP A 320 8.42 13.40 -10.60
N ALA A 321 8.99 13.75 -11.74
CA ALA A 321 8.62 13.16 -13.01
C ALA A 321 9.81 13.11 -13.95
N SER A 322 10.04 11.95 -14.58
CA SER A 322 11.05 11.75 -15.61
C SER A 322 10.37 11.73 -16.98
N TRP A 323 10.59 12.82 -17.75
CA TRP A 323 9.95 13.02 -19.04
C TRP A 323 10.47 12.05 -20.09
N ALA A 324 9.54 11.41 -20.83
CA ALA A 324 9.77 10.54 -21.99
C ALA A 324 10.86 9.45 -21.76
N ASN A 325 11.03 9.00 -20.51
CA ASN A 325 12.07 8.05 -20.15
C ASN A 325 11.79 6.59 -20.60
N ASP A 326 10.57 6.27 -21.00
CA ASP A 326 10.27 5.02 -21.71
C ASP A 326 10.60 5.20 -23.20
N GLN A 327 11.72 4.63 -23.62
CA GLN A 327 12.22 4.80 -24.99
C GLN A 327 11.28 4.23 -26.05
N SER A 328 10.53 3.17 -25.75
CA SER A 328 9.64 2.50 -26.69
C SER A 328 8.34 3.26 -26.91
N THR A 329 7.74 3.78 -25.85
CA THR A 329 6.42 4.43 -25.89
C THR A 329 6.48 5.94 -25.76
N LYS A 330 7.65 6.52 -25.48
CA LYS A 330 7.86 7.94 -25.18
C LYS A 330 7.02 8.44 -24.00
N ARG A 331 6.48 7.53 -23.19
CA ARG A 331 5.75 7.86 -21.96
C ARG A 331 6.72 8.18 -20.83
N SER A 332 6.23 8.93 -19.87
CA SER A 332 7.00 9.46 -18.75
C SER A 332 6.75 8.63 -17.49
N SER A 333 7.74 8.54 -16.60
CA SER A 333 7.56 8.03 -15.25
C SER A 333 7.23 9.15 -14.29
N GLN A 334 6.32 8.89 -13.37
CA GLN A 334 5.81 9.82 -12.37
C GLN A 334 5.85 9.18 -11.00
N GLY A 335 6.16 9.95 -9.98
CA GLY A 335 6.22 9.44 -8.64
C GLY A 335 5.94 10.50 -7.58
N TYR A 336 5.57 10.03 -6.41
CA TYR A 336 5.50 10.83 -5.20
C TYR A 336 5.95 10.02 -3.98
N THR A 337 6.30 10.72 -2.92
CA THR A 337 6.50 10.15 -1.60
C THR A 337 5.97 11.07 -0.52
N PHE A 338 5.38 10.48 0.49
CA PHE A 338 4.93 11.13 1.71
C PHE A 338 5.65 10.50 2.88
N SER A 339 6.35 11.30 3.65
CA SER A 339 7.07 10.86 4.84
C SER A 339 6.50 11.52 6.08
N LEU A 340 6.35 10.76 7.14
CA LEU A 340 5.96 11.23 8.45
C LEU A 340 7.18 11.16 9.38
N GLY A 341 7.73 12.33 9.74
CA GLY A 341 9.06 12.37 10.34
C GLY A 341 10.14 11.93 9.35
N SER A 342 10.94 10.94 9.72
CA SER A 342 12.06 10.42 8.93
C SER A 342 11.70 9.19 8.07
N CYS A 343 10.44 8.76 8.04
CA CYS A 343 10.07 7.54 7.33
C CYS A 343 8.96 7.75 6.30
N SER A 344 9.12 7.14 5.13
CA SER A 344 8.07 7.12 4.11
C SER A 344 6.89 6.26 4.56
N VAL A 345 5.67 6.82 4.43
CA VAL A 345 4.40 6.15 4.79
C VAL A 345 3.48 5.97 3.57
N SER A 346 3.76 6.69 2.49
CA SER A 346 3.08 6.51 1.21
C SER A 346 4.02 6.86 0.07
N TRP A 347 4.02 6.04 -0.98
CA TRP A 347 4.83 6.24 -2.18
C TRP A 347 4.14 5.65 -3.40
N ARG A 348 4.53 6.16 -4.57
CA ARG A 348 4.05 5.64 -5.83
C ARG A 348 5.10 5.84 -6.93
N SER A 349 5.21 4.85 -7.81
CA SER A 349 5.92 4.92 -9.08
C SER A 349 4.99 4.42 -10.17
N THR A 350 4.72 5.24 -11.18
CA THR A 350 3.80 4.86 -12.27
C THR A 350 4.23 5.48 -13.59
N ARG A 351 3.78 4.89 -14.71
CA ARG A 351 3.97 5.45 -16.04
C ARG A 351 2.75 6.30 -16.42
N SER A 352 2.98 7.40 -17.15
CA SER A 352 1.88 8.22 -17.69
C SER A 352 0.99 7.41 -18.64
N TYR A 353 -0.31 7.67 -18.63
CA TYR A 353 -1.27 6.97 -19.51
C TYR A 353 -1.08 7.30 -20.98
N PHE A 354 -0.52 8.46 -21.31
CA PHE A 354 -0.27 8.95 -22.67
C PHE A 354 1.07 9.68 -22.74
N VAL A 355 1.51 9.99 -23.96
CA VAL A 355 2.72 10.78 -24.20
C VAL A 355 2.43 12.23 -23.82
N LEU A 356 3.35 12.82 -23.07
CA LEU A 356 3.26 14.20 -22.59
C LEU A 356 4.27 15.06 -23.34
N GLY A 357 3.86 16.26 -23.71
CA GLY A 357 4.60 17.12 -24.64
C GLY A 357 5.80 17.85 -24.03
N SER A 358 5.91 17.89 -22.69
CA SER A 358 7.01 18.61 -22.02
C SER A 358 7.25 18.10 -20.62
N SER A 359 8.45 18.38 -20.08
CA SER A 359 8.79 18.10 -18.68
C SER A 359 7.90 18.87 -17.69
N CYS A 360 7.46 20.07 -18.07
CA CYS A 360 6.52 20.86 -17.27
C CYS A 360 5.16 20.17 -17.16
N GLU A 361 4.63 19.67 -18.25
CA GLU A 361 3.36 18.95 -18.28
C GLU A 361 3.43 17.70 -17.41
N VAL A 362 4.49 16.89 -17.55
CA VAL A 362 4.69 15.71 -16.69
C VAL A 362 4.75 16.06 -15.23
N GLY A 363 5.45 17.15 -14.88
CA GLY A 363 5.53 17.66 -13.51
C GLY A 363 4.14 18.01 -12.95
N ILE A 364 3.28 18.66 -13.74
CA ILE A 364 1.91 18.98 -13.34
C ILE A 364 1.09 17.72 -13.06
N TYR A 365 1.23 16.67 -13.89
CA TYR A 365 0.55 15.41 -13.69
C TYR A 365 1.02 14.69 -12.40
N ALA A 366 2.34 14.64 -12.17
CA ALA A 366 2.90 14.08 -10.95
C ALA A 366 2.44 14.86 -9.70
N GLY A 367 2.44 16.20 -9.78
CA GLY A 367 1.94 17.07 -8.73
C GLY A 367 0.45 16.89 -8.45
N ALA A 368 -0.38 16.64 -9.48
CA ALA A 368 -1.80 16.37 -9.29
C ALA A 368 -2.06 15.04 -8.59
N MET A 369 -1.30 13.97 -8.92
CA MET A 369 -1.36 12.69 -8.21
C MET A 369 -0.96 12.86 -6.74
N ALA A 370 0.13 13.58 -6.48
CA ALA A 370 0.56 13.89 -5.12
C ALA A 370 -0.47 14.72 -4.36
N ALA A 371 -1.16 15.64 -5.02
CA ALA A 371 -2.22 16.46 -4.42
C ALA A 371 -3.45 15.64 -4.03
N GLN A 372 -3.83 14.63 -4.81
CA GLN A 372 -4.90 13.69 -4.44
C GLN A 372 -4.56 12.89 -3.18
N GLU A 373 -3.37 12.31 -3.14
CA GLU A 373 -2.87 11.60 -1.97
C GLU A 373 -2.80 12.50 -0.73
N LEU A 374 -2.40 13.76 -0.93
CA LEU A 374 -2.36 14.75 0.14
C LEU A 374 -3.75 15.02 0.75
N CYS A 375 -4.78 15.16 -0.09
CA CYS A 375 -6.15 15.35 0.39
C CYS A 375 -6.55 14.18 1.29
N TRP A 376 -6.34 12.95 0.82
CA TRP A 376 -6.67 11.76 1.60
C TRP A 376 -5.89 11.69 2.92
N MET A 377 -4.57 11.90 2.90
CA MET A 377 -3.77 11.93 4.14
C MET A 377 -4.18 13.04 5.09
N THR A 378 -4.64 14.18 4.57
CA THR A 378 -5.14 15.28 5.40
C THR A 378 -6.42 14.90 6.11
N TYR A 379 -7.36 14.22 5.42
CA TYR A 379 -8.57 13.69 6.03
C TYR A 379 -8.22 12.65 7.11
N LEU A 380 -7.34 11.72 6.80
CA LEU A 380 -6.89 10.68 7.73
C LEU A 380 -6.28 11.26 9.02
N LEU A 381 -5.40 12.26 8.87
CA LEU A 381 -4.79 12.97 10.02
C LEU A 381 -5.84 13.77 10.80
N THR A 382 -6.81 14.38 10.12
CA THR A 382 -7.89 15.15 10.76
C THR A 382 -8.78 14.23 11.59
N ASP A 383 -9.21 13.11 11.03
CA ASP A 383 -10.02 12.11 11.73
C ASP A 383 -9.30 11.60 12.98
N SER A 384 -7.99 11.42 12.90
CA SER A 384 -7.17 10.99 14.04
C SER A 384 -6.85 12.10 15.04
N GLY A 385 -7.51 13.26 14.95
CA GLY A 385 -7.33 14.40 15.86
C GLY A 385 -6.06 15.22 15.61
N GLU A 386 -5.39 15.02 14.45
CA GLU A 386 -4.13 15.68 14.10
C GLU A 386 -4.29 16.62 12.92
N ARG A 387 -5.16 17.57 13.04
CA ARG A 387 -5.34 18.58 11.98
C ARG A 387 -4.04 19.35 11.74
N PRO A 388 -3.53 19.40 10.50
CA PRO A 388 -2.37 20.22 10.19
C PRO A 388 -2.61 21.69 10.56
N ARG A 389 -1.69 22.27 11.34
CA ARG A 389 -1.80 23.69 11.79
C ARG A 389 -1.59 24.69 10.66
N SER A 390 -1.01 24.26 9.55
CA SER A 390 -0.77 25.08 8.36
C SER A 390 -0.96 24.25 7.11
N PRO A 391 -1.26 24.90 5.96
CA PRO A 391 -1.36 24.19 4.69
C PRO A 391 -0.10 23.35 4.43
N PRO A 392 -0.29 22.08 4.06
CA PRO A 392 0.80 21.18 3.77
C PRO A 392 1.62 21.66 2.56
N ASN A 393 2.94 21.44 2.61
CA ASN A 393 3.86 21.86 1.56
C ASN A 393 4.27 20.68 0.67
N LEU A 394 3.99 20.74 -0.62
CA LEU A 394 4.46 19.77 -1.62
C LEU A 394 5.73 20.32 -2.28
N TYR A 395 6.82 19.59 -2.16
CA TYR A 395 8.11 19.91 -2.76
C TYR A 395 8.23 19.33 -4.16
N VAL A 396 8.62 20.15 -5.11
CA VAL A 396 8.84 19.78 -6.51
C VAL A 396 10.14 20.38 -7.02
N ASP A 397 10.81 19.72 -7.94
CA ASP A 397 12.05 20.23 -8.55
C ASP A 397 11.84 20.85 -9.94
N ASN A 398 10.59 20.90 -10.42
CA ASN A 398 10.23 21.49 -11.71
C ASN A 398 9.81 22.97 -11.54
N LYS A 399 10.74 23.88 -11.84
CA LYS A 399 10.48 25.34 -11.74
C LYS A 399 9.39 25.82 -12.70
N ALA A 400 9.28 25.23 -13.90
CA ALA A 400 8.25 25.61 -14.87
C ALA A 400 6.85 25.21 -14.38
N MET A 401 6.71 24.02 -13.76
CA MET A 401 5.47 23.63 -13.09
C MET A 401 5.10 24.61 -11.96
N LEU A 402 6.07 25.00 -11.12
CA LEU A 402 5.83 25.94 -10.03
C LEU A 402 5.33 27.28 -10.55
N ALA A 403 5.96 27.85 -11.58
CA ALA A 403 5.55 29.08 -12.20
C ALA A 403 4.11 29.01 -12.70
N LEU A 404 3.75 27.95 -13.47
CA LEU A 404 2.39 27.73 -13.97
C LEU A 404 1.35 27.58 -12.85
N CYS A 405 1.69 26.87 -11.79
CA CYS A 405 0.79 26.74 -10.64
C CYS A 405 0.65 28.04 -9.84
N GLN A 406 1.60 28.97 -9.96
CA GLN A 406 1.54 30.30 -9.31
C GLN A 406 0.76 31.33 -10.11
N GLU A 407 0.72 31.18 -11.43
CA GLU A 407 0.01 32.10 -12.31
C GLU A 407 -1.52 31.96 -12.17
N GLN A 408 -2.20 33.10 -12.28
CA GLN A 408 -3.68 33.14 -12.21
C GLN A 408 -4.36 32.88 -13.55
N ARG A 409 -3.63 32.88 -14.66
CA ARG A 409 -4.16 32.71 -16.01
C ARG A 409 -3.54 31.50 -16.68
N LEU A 410 -4.40 30.68 -17.32
CA LEU A 410 -3.95 29.66 -18.26
C LEU A 410 -3.38 30.37 -19.49
N GLU A 411 -2.09 30.24 -19.74
CA GLU A 411 -1.48 30.71 -20.98
C GLU A 411 -1.98 29.90 -22.17
N HIS A 412 -1.91 30.50 -23.35
CA HIS A 412 -2.27 29.85 -24.62
C HIS A 412 -1.57 28.50 -24.86
N ARG A 413 -0.38 28.33 -24.22
CA ARG A 413 0.44 27.10 -24.28
C ARG A 413 -0.07 25.93 -23.42
N THR A 414 -0.98 26.16 -22.48
CA THR A 414 -1.46 25.15 -21.51
C THR A 414 -2.90 24.72 -21.75
N LYS A 415 -3.56 25.25 -22.79
CA LYS A 415 -4.96 24.95 -23.12
C LYS A 415 -5.25 23.47 -23.43
N HIS A 416 -4.22 22.67 -23.70
CA HIS A 416 -4.34 21.23 -23.97
C HIS A 416 -4.31 20.37 -22.71
N PHE A 417 -3.96 20.95 -21.54
CA PHE A 417 -3.88 20.21 -20.29
C PHE A 417 -5.30 19.88 -19.80
N ALA A 418 -5.53 18.63 -19.44
CA ALA A 418 -6.83 18.24 -18.88
C ALA A 418 -7.08 18.93 -17.54
N LEU A 419 -8.29 19.50 -17.34
CA LEU A 419 -8.66 20.29 -16.15
C LEU A 419 -8.35 19.62 -14.82
N ARG A 420 -8.52 18.30 -14.72
CA ARG A 420 -8.25 17.54 -13.50
C ARG A 420 -6.79 17.65 -13.00
N TYR A 421 -5.85 18.01 -13.87
CA TYR A 421 -4.44 18.13 -13.52
C TYR A 421 -4.09 19.49 -12.91
N PHE A 422 -5.01 20.44 -12.93
CA PHE A 422 -4.89 21.69 -12.20
C PHE A 422 -5.28 21.57 -10.71
N LEU A 423 -5.52 20.38 -10.20
CA LEU A 423 -5.89 20.14 -8.79
C LEU A 423 -4.88 20.78 -7.83
N ALA A 424 -3.58 20.62 -8.06
CA ALA A 424 -2.56 21.24 -7.22
C ALA A 424 -2.64 22.77 -7.20
N GLN A 425 -2.94 23.41 -8.35
CA GLN A 425 -3.17 24.84 -8.46
C GLN A 425 -4.42 25.27 -7.69
N GLU A 426 -5.52 24.53 -7.82
CA GLU A 426 -6.78 24.83 -7.15
C GLU A 426 -6.65 24.72 -5.61
N LEU A 427 -6.04 23.64 -5.12
CA LEU A 427 -5.77 23.48 -3.68
C LEU A 427 -4.87 24.59 -3.14
N ARG A 428 -3.89 25.04 -3.94
CA ARG A 428 -3.06 26.19 -3.58
C ARG A 428 -3.88 27.48 -3.51
N LYS A 429 -4.74 27.76 -4.49
CA LYS A 429 -5.63 28.92 -4.49
C LYS A 429 -6.56 28.94 -3.29
N ARG A 430 -7.06 27.78 -2.87
CA ARG A 430 -7.90 27.62 -1.66
C ARG A 430 -7.09 27.66 -0.35
N GLY A 431 -5.78 27.84 -0.40
CA GLY A 431 -4.92 27.81 0.77
C GLY A 431 -4.80 26.46 1.44
N GLN A 432 -5.15 25.37 0.74
CA GLN A 432 -5.11 24.00 1.25
C GLN A 432 -3.79 23.29 0.93
N LEU A 433 -2.96 23.87 0.06
CA LEU A 433 -1.66 23.35 -0.35
C LEU A 433 -0.67 24.51 -0.54
N ARG A 434 0.58 24.31 -0.16
CA ARG A 434 1.72 25.12 -0.57
C ARG A 434 2.58 24.33 -1.54
N LEU A 435 3.12 24.99 -2.56
CA LEU A 435 4.10 24.42 -3.49
C LEU A 435 5.44 25.11 -3.28
N SER A 436 6.50 24.32 -3.10
CA SER A 436 7.86 24.83 -2.89
C SER A 436 8.85 24.11 -3.79
N TYR A 437 9.87 24.85 -4.19
CA TYR A 437 10.99 24.29 -4.94
C TYR A 437 11.91 23.48 -4.03
N VAL A 438 12.38 22.36 -4.53
CA VAL A 438 13.48 21.57 -3.98
C VAL A 438 14.48 21.28 -5.10
N THR A 439 15.77 21.23 -4.79
CA THR A 439 16.76 20.81 -5.79
C THR A 439 16.62 19.32 -6.08
N SER A 440 16.86 18.87 -7.32
CA SER A 440 16.79 17.45 -7.69
C SER A 440 17.68 16.57 -6.80
N ARG A 441 18.84 17.08 -6.36
CA ARG A 441 19.73 16.36 -5.43
C ARG A 441 19.08 16.09 -4.05
N ALA A 442 18.13 16.91 -3.63
CA ALA A 442 17.40 16.78 -2.36
C ALA A 442 15.99 16.18 -2.55
N ASN A 443 15.55 15.95 -3.79
CA ASN A 443 14.25 15.37 -4.07
C ASN A 443 14.30 13.84 -3.90
N THR A 444 13.83 13.35 -2.76
CA THR A 444 13.81 11.92 -2.43
C THR A 444 12.95 11.08 -3.40
N THR A 445 12.09 11.73 -4.18
CA THR A 445 11.21 11.05 -5.15
C THR A 445 11.95 10.57 -6.39
N ASP A 446 13.21 10.92 -6.59
CA ASP A 446 14.04 10.38 -7.68
C ASP A 446 14.09 8.84 -7.66
N VAL A 447 14.04 8.22 -6.48
CA VAL A 447 13.99 6.74 -6.34
C VAL A 447 12.76 6.11 -6.99
N PHE A 448 11.70 6.89 -7.20
CA PHE A 448 10.43 6.42 -7.80
C PHE A 448 10.29 6.72 -9.29
N THR A 449 11.26 7.45 -9.88
CA THR A 449 11.17 7.92 -11.27
C THR A 449 12.38 7.55 -12.11
N LYS A 450 13.50 7.15 -11.47
CA LYS A 450 14.79 6.91 -12.14
C LYS A 450 15.50 5.67 -11.58
N ALA A 451 16.30 5.02 -12.42
CA ALA A 451 17.28 4.03 -11.94
C ALA A 451 18.51 4.78 -11.41
N LEU A 452 18.81 4.59 -10.15
CA LEU A 452 19.85 5.33 -9.41
C LEU A 452 21.12 4.49 -9.24
N GLY A 453 22.26 5.16 -9.15
CA GLY A 453 23.50 4.56 -8.71
C GLY A 453 23.47 4.19 -7.23
N SER A 454 24.36 3.30 -6.79
CA SER A 454 24.36 2.74 -5.44
C SER A 454 24.39 3.80 -4.34
N SER A 455 25.22 4.84 -4.48
CA SER A 455 25.36 5.93 -3.50
C SER A 455 24.07 6.73 -3.34
N ASP A 456 23.42 7.14 -4.45
CA ASP A 456 22.20 7.92 -4.41
C ASP A 456 21.01 7.08 -3.94
N LEU A 457 20.93 5.80 -4.39
CA LEU A 457 19.90 4.89 -3.92
C LEU A 457 19.99 4.71 -2.41
N HIS A 458 21.17 4.41 -1.88
CA HIS A 458 21.37 4.25 -0.44
C HIS A 458 21.02 5.51 0.34
N ARG A 459 21.45 6.68 -0.13
CA ARG A 459 21.16 7.97 0.48
C ARG A 459 19.65 8.24 0.57
N PHE A 460 18.91 8.01 -0.52
CA PHE A 460 17.47 8.23 -0.55
C PHE A 460 16.70 7.18 0.26
N CYS A 461 17.09 5.90 0.18
CA CYS A 461 16.50 4.86 1.02
C CYS A 461 16.63 5.18 2.51
N THR A 462 17.82 5.62 2.93
CA THR A 462 18.08 6.05 4.32
C THR A 462 17.21 7.26 4.70
N ALA A 463 17.12 8.26 3.83
CA ALA A 463 16.28 9.44 4.06
C ALA A 463 14.77 9.12 4.12
N LEU A 464 14.36 8.02 3.52
CA LEU A 464 12.98 7.52 3.51
C LEU A 464 12.72 6.45 4.58
N GLY A 465 13.67 6.22 5.49
CA GLY A 465 13.51 5.34 6.65
C GLY A 465 13.73 3.85 6.36
N LEU A 466 14.21 3.47 5.18
CA LEU A 466 14.60 2.10 4.88
C LEU A 466 16.04 1.87 5.35
N LEU A 467 16.19 1.19 6.49
CA LEU A 467 17.45 1.07 7.22
C LEU A 467 17.86 -0.39 7.41
N PRO A 468 19.15 -0.69 7.54
CA PRO A 468 19.60 -1.99 8.01
C PRO A 468 19.08 -2.26 9.43
N ILE A 469 18.48 -3.43 9.62
CA ILE A 469 17.97 -3.85 10.92
C ILE A 469 19.02 -4.72 11.60
N LEU A 470 19.29 -4.41 12.86
CA LEU A 470 20.26 -5.16 13.65
C LEU A 470 19.81 -6.63 13.81
N PRO A 471 20.70 -7.61 13.67
CA PRO A 471 20.34 -9.04 13.66
C PRO A 471 19.53 -9.51 14.88
N HIS A 472 19.74 -8.91 16.06
CA HIS A 472 18.99 -9.24 17.26
C HIS A 472 17.53 -8.72 17.27
N LEU A 473 17.16 -7.85 16.32
CA LEU A 473 15.78 -7.38 16.10
C LEU A 473 15.06 -8.19 15.00
N LEU A 474 15.77 -9.03 14.28
CA LEU A 474 15.20 -10.00 13.36
C LEU A 474 14.83 -11.25 14.18
N VAL A 475 13.68 -11.19 14.85
CA VAL A 475 13.16 -12.37 15.58
C VAL A 475 12.89 -13.48 14.58
N PRO A 476 13.30 -14.75 14.85
CA PRO A 476 13.11 -15.87 13.93
C PRO A 476 11.65 -16.21 13.63
#